data_0920347d4d09af01bdec52b0521f447c
#
_entry.id   0920347d4d09af01bdec52b0521f447c
#
_cell.length_a   1.000
_cell.length_b   1.000
_cell.length_c   1.000
_cell.angle_alpha   90.00
_cell.angle_beta   90.00
_cell.angle_gamma   90.00
#
_symmetry.space_group_name_H-M   'P 1'
#
loop_
_entity.id
_entity.type
_entity.pdbx_description
1 polymer ?
#
loop_
_entity_poly.entity_id
_entity_poly.type
_entity_poly.pdbx_seq_one_letter_code
_entity_poly.pdbx_strand_id
1 'polypeptide(L)'
;MIEFVSAPATLPEGQRVYAIGDIHGCLERLQALHAAIAEDIAARPAGECTLIHLGDYVDRGPESAEVVDLLTKGPDVPGAAIVNLMGNHEEMMINAISSGKVEDAVHWSRNGGAESLLSWRIDRGVPQLMWPTMIPFPHQAFLRGLTISHRVGPYFFVHAGVRPDVPLEAQKTEDLLWIREPFLSSKKDHGAVIVHGHTPIREPALRSNRIGIDTGAVMGGVLTCAVLEADKVGFFQV
;
A
#
# COMPACT_ATOMS: atom_id res chain seq x y z
N MET A 1 -3.69 2.06 23.22
CA MET A 1 -3.38 3.49 22.94
C MET A 1 -2.14 3.55 22.06
N ILE A 2 -2.10 4.44 21.08
CA ILE A 2 -0.91 4.66 20.22
C ILE A 2 0.12 5.44 21.03
N GLU A 3 1.36 5.00 21.01
CA GLU A 3 2.49 5.79 21.47
C GLU A 3 2.97 6.69 20.32
N PHE A 4 3.01 8.00 20.56
CA PHE A 4 3.46 8.97 19.56
C PHE A 4 4.88 9.41 19.86
N VAL A 5 5.69 9.50 18.80
CA VAL A 5 7.04 10.08 18.80
C VAL A 5 7.10 11.27 17.84
N SER A 6 8.18 12.03 17.86
CA SER A 6 8.37 13.15 16.94
C SER A 6 8.44 12.68 15.50
N ALA A 7 7.64 13.28 14.63
CA ALA A 7 7.65 13.01 13.19
C ALA A 7 8.77 13.80 12.49
N PRO A 8 9.22 13.34 11.29
CA PRO A 8 10.26 14.05 10.51
C PRO A 8 9.82 15.40 9.94
N ALA A 9 8.50 15.62 9.82
CA ALA A 9 7.92 16.87 9.32
C ALA A 9 6.56 17.11 9.99
N THR A 10 6.03 18.34 9.87
CA THR A 10 4.78 18.75 10.50
C THR A 10 3.67 18.81 9.46
N LEU A 11 2.60 18.04 9.66
CA LEU A 11 1.37 18.15 8.87
C LEU A 11 0.68 19.50 9.13
N PRO A 12 -0.06 20.03 8.13
CA PRO A 12 -0.93 21.16 8.36
C PRO A 12 -1.91 20.94 9.53
N GLU A 13 -2.25 22.02 10.21
CA GLU A 13 -3.19 21.96 11.34
C GLU A 13 -4.54 21.38 10.92
N GLY A 14 -5.11 20.54 11.77
CA GLY A 14 -6.39 19.88 11.54
C GLY A 14 -6.35 18.68 10.60
N GLN A 15 -5.19 18.33 10.04
CA GLN A 15 -5.03 17.14 9.18
C GLN A 15 -4.46 15.96 9.96
N ARG A 16 -5.00 14.76 9.69
CA ARG A 16 -4.47 13.48 10.15
C ARG A 16 -4.42 12.49 9.00
N VAL A 17 -3.30 11.79 8.87
CA VAL A 17 -3.11 10.78 7.83
C VAL A 17 -2.84 9.42 8.47
N TYR A 18 -3.54 8.41 7.99
CA TYR A 18 -3.31 7.00 8.27
C TYR A 18 -2.74 6.35 7.02
N ALA A 19 -1.57 5.73 7.10
CA ALA A 19 -0.95 5.04 5.97
C ALA A 19 -0.75 3.56 6.31
N ILE A 20 -1.35 2.65 5.54
CA ILE A 20 -1.25 1.19 5.71
C ILE A 20 -0.23 0.64 4.73
N GLY A 21 0.70 -0.19 5.21
CA GLY A 21 1.71 -0.89 4.42
C GLY A 21 1.14 -2.07 3.64
N ASP A 22 2.04 -2.94 3.16
CA ASP A 22 1.75 -4.04 2.25
C ASP A 22 0.81 -5.08 2.87
N ILE A 23 -0.30 -5.37 2.19
CA ILE A 23 -1.42 -6.17 2.72
C ILE A 23 -1.33 -7.63 2.29
N HIS A 24 -1.04 -7.88 1.00
CA HIS A 24 -0.84 -9.21 0.46
C HIS A 24 -1.89 -10.24 0.91
N GLY A 25 -3.17 -9.99 0.65
CA GLY A 25 -4.25 -10.93 0.95
C GLY A 25 -4.46 -11.23 2.44
N CYS A 26 -3.99 -10.38 3.35
CA CYS A 26 -4.21 -10.50 4.80
C CYS A 26 -5.48 -9.76 5.22
N LEU A 27 -6.66 -10.27 4.83
CA LEU A 27 -7.96 -9.61 5.01
C LEU A 27 -8.27 -9.31 6.47
N GLU A 28 -8.12 -10.28 7.37
CA GLU A 28 -8.44 -10.13 8.80
C GLU A 28 -7.65 -9.00 9.44
N ARG A 29 -6.35 -8.90 9.10
CA ARG A 29 -5.48 -7.82 9.60
C ARG A 29 -5.88 -6.46 9.05
N LEU A 30 -6.25 -6.39 7.76
CA LEU A 30 -6.73 -5.16 7.14
C LEU A 30 -8.01 -4.67 7.82
N GLN A 31 -8.97 -5.57 8.05
CA GLN A 31 -10.21 -5.25 8.75
C GLN A 31 -9.97 -4.79 10.19
N ALA A 32 -9.04 -5.43 10.90
CA ALA A 32 -8.66 -5.02 12.26
C ALA A 32 -8.04 -3.60 12.29
N LEU A 33 -7.19 -3.26 11.31
CA LEU A 33 -6.66 -1.89 11.19
C LEU A 33 -7.74 -0.88 10.85
N HIS A 34 -8.65 -1.20 9.91
CA HIS A 34 -9.76 -0.31 9.57
C HIS A 34 -10.64 -0.02 10.80
N ALA A 35 -10.96 -1.04 11.60
CA ALA A 35 -11.71 -0.87 12.83
C ALA A 35 -10.95 0.03 13.84
N ALA A 36 -9.67 -0.22 14.06
CA ALA A 36 -8.84 0.59 14.95
C ALA A 36 -8.73 2.06 14.49
N ILE A 37 -8.64 2.29 13.19
CA ILE A 37 -8.62 3.65 12.61
C ILE A 37 -9.97 4.34 12.80
N ALA A 38 -11.09 3.65 12.55
CA ALA A 38 -12.43 4.18 12.74
C ALA A 38 -12.68 4.57 14.22
N GLU A 39 -12.27 3.71 15.15
CA GLU A 39 -12.32 4.00 16.59
C GLU A 39 -11.45 5.21 16.96
N ASP A 40 -10.25 5.33 16.41
CA ASP A 40 -9.35 6.46 16.65
C ASP A 40 -9.91 7.77 16.12
N ILE A 41 -10.51 7.78 14.92
CA ILE A 41 -11.17 8.97 14.35
C ILE A 41 -12.35 9.39 15.23
N ALA A 42 -13.16 8.43 15.70
CA ALA A 42 -14.30 8.71 16.57
C ALA A 42 -13.87 9.25 17.93
N ALA A 43 -12.81 8.69 18.52
CA ALA A 43 -12.30 9.11 19.83
C ALA A 43 -11.53 10.45 19.79
N ARG A 44 -10.87 10.75 18.68
CA ARG A 44 -10.04 11.95 18.47
C ARG A 44 -10.39 12.64 17.14
N PRO A 45 -11.56 13.32 17.05
CA PRO A 45 -11.95 14.00 15.82
C PRO A 45 -10.88 14.98 15.34
N ALA A 46 -10.59 14.97 14.04
CA ALA A 46 -9.72 15.94 13.35
C ALA A 46 -10.50 16.60 12.21
N GLY A 47 -10.01 17.72 11.67
CA GLY A 47 -10.68 18.45 10.60
C GLY A 47 -10.76 17.64 9.30
N GLU A 48 -9.63 17.04 8.90
CA GLU A 48 -9.50 16.21 7.70
C GLU A 48 -8.73 14.95 8.03
N CYS A 49 -9.34 13.78 7.82
CA CYS A 49 -8.66 12.49 7.91
C CYS A 49 -8.49 11.87 6.52
N THR A 50 -7.29 11.39 6.22
CA THR A 50 -7.01 10.64 4.98
C THR A 50 -6.47 9.27 5.34
N LEU A 51 -7.08 8.21 4.79
CA LEU A 51 -6.57 6.84 4.87
C LEU A 51 -5.94 6.47 3.53
N ILE A 52 -4.65 6.14 3.55
CA ILE A 52 -3.85 5.79 2.38
C ILE A 52 -3.39 4.35 2.50
N HIS A 53 -3.75 3.50 1.53
CA HIS A 53 -3.17 2.17 1.39
C HIS A 53 -2.01 2.28 0.39
N LEU A 54 -0.82 1.78 0.77
CA LEU A 54 0.42 1.97 -0.01
C LEU A 54 0.62 0.98 -1.17
N GLY A 55 -0.39 0.14 -1.46
CA GLY A 55 -0.30 -0.88 -2.52
C GLY A 55 -0.02 -2.28 -1.98
N ASP A 56 0.28 -3.20 -2.90
CA ASP A 56 0.49 -4.63 -2.65
C ASP A 56 -0.69 -5.28 -1.88
N TYR A 57 -1.87 -5.18 -2.47
CA TYR A 57 -3.10 -5.78 -1.95
C TYR A 57 -3.18 -7.27 -2.21
N VAL A 58 -2.64 -7.68 -3.38
CA VAL A 58 -2.71 -9.02 -3.93
C VAL A 58 -1.44 -9.83 -3.68
N ASP A 59 -1.50 -11.11 -3.99
CA ASP A 59 -0.39 -12.07 -4.01
C ASP A 59 0.07 -12.55 -2.62
N ARG A 60 0.69 -13.73 -2.61
CA ARG A 60 1.30 -14.37 -1.43
C ARG A 60 0.31 -14.85 -0.38
N GLY A 61 -0.62 -14.02 0.03
CA GLY A 61 -1.66 -14.36 1.00
C GLY A 61 -2.92 -14.97 0.36
N PRO A 62 -3.76 -15.61 1.16
CA PRO A 62 -4.88 -16.42 0.65
C PRO A 62 -6.10 -15.63 0.20
N GLU A 63 -6.25 -14.36 0.61
CA GLU A 63 -7.52 -13.63 0.52
C GLU A 63 -7.40 -12.35 -0.36
N SER A 64 -6.63 -12.46 -1.48
CA SER A 64 -6.43 -11.32 -2.41
C SER A 64 -7.75 -10.83 -3.03
N ALA A 65 -8.63 -11.74 -3.40
CA ALA A 65 -9.92 -11.39 -3.99
C ALA A 65 -10.82 -10.65 -2.99
N GLU A 66 -10.83 -11.09 -1.74
CA GLU A 66 -11.61 -10.52 -0.65
C GLU A 66 -11.07 -9.15 -0.22
N VAL A 67 -9.75 -8.96 -0.20
CA VAL A 67 -9.11 -7.65 0.03
C VAL A 67 -9.50 -6.68 -1.07
N VAL A 68 -9.40 -7.09 -2.34
CA VAL A 68 -9.79 -6.24 -3.48
C VAL A 68 -11.30 -5.94 -3.45
N ASP A 69 -12.14 -6.91 -3.09
CA ASP A 69 -13.59 -6.71 -2.94
C ASP A 69 -13.91 -5.67 -1.86
N LEU A 70 -13.27 -5.77 -0.68
CA LEU A 70 -13.41 -4.82 0.41
C LEU A 70 -13.04 -3.39 -0.02
N LEU A 71 -11.88 -3.23 -0.67
CA LEU A 71 -11.40 -1.92 -1.10
C LEU A 71 -12.21 -1.35 -2.27
N THR A 72 -12.74 -2.21 -3.16
CA THR A 72 -13.64 -1.81 -4.25
C THR A 72 -14.96 -1.25 -3.74
N LYS A 73 -15.51 -1.85 -2.67
CA LYS A 73 -16.74 -1.39 -2.02
C LYS A 73 -16.53 -0.15 -1.15
N GLY A 74 -15.28 0.12 -0.78
CA GLY A 74 -14.88 1.12 0.19
C GLY A 74 -14.88 0.56 1.62
N PRO A 75 -13.79 0.74 2.38
CA PRO A 75 -13.73 0.32 3.76
C PRO A 75 -14.67 1.15 4.65
N ASP A 76 -15.21 0.52 5.68
CA ASP A 76 -16.04 1.20 6.68
C ASP A 76 -15.17 1.98 7.68
N VAL A 77 -14.66 3.12 7.21
CA VAL A 77 -13.85 4.07 8.02
C VAL A 77 -14.48 5.46 7.90
N PRO A 78 -15.58 5.72 8.62
CA PRO A 78 -16.31 6.99 8.54
C PRO A 78 -15.41 8.18 8.89
N GLY A 79 -15.52 9.26 8.10
CA GLY A 79 -14.77 10.48 8.32
C GLY A 79 -13.39 10.53 7.68
N ALA A 80 -12.96 9.48 6.97
CA ALA A 80 -11.72 9.48 6.22
C ALA A 80 -11.94 9.52 4.70
N ALA A 81 -11.18 10.35 4.00
CA ALA A 81 -11.01 10.22 2.56
C ALA A 81 -10.08 9.05 2.26
N ILE A 82 -10.46 8.18 1.32
CA ILE A 82 -9.70 6.95 1.01
C ILE A 82 -8.86 7.16 -0.24
N VAL A 83 -7.58 6.82 -0.15
CA VAL A 83 -6.63 6.81 -1.27
C VAL A 83 -6.00 5.42 -1.38
N ASN A 84 -6.10 4.82 -2.56
CA ASN A 84 -5.48 3.52 -2.82
C ASN A 84 -4.36 3.69 -3.84
N LEU A 85 -3.12 3.40 -3.41
CA LEU A 85 -1.95 3.46 -4.28
C LEU A 85 -1.72 2.11 -4.97
N MET A 86 -1.07 2.15 -6.12
CA MET A 86 -0.62 0.96 -6.84
C MET A 86 0.68 0.45 -6.23
N GLY A 87 0.76 -0.85 -5.97
CA GLY A 87 1.99 -1.56 -5.71
C GLY A 87 2.52 -2.28 -6.96
N ASN A 88 3.74 -2.80 -6.88
CA ASN A 88 4.32 -3.55 -7.99
C ASN A 88 3.60 -4.89 -8.22
N HIS A 89 2.94 -5.46 -7.21
CA HIS A 89 2.15 -6.68 -7.35
C HIS A 89 0.87 -6.45 -8.17
N GLU A 90 0.21 -5.32 -8.01
CA GLU A 90 -0.92 -4.93 -8.88
C GLU A 90 -0.45 -4.69 -10.31
N GLU A 91 0.70 -4.05 -10.54
CA GLU A 91 1.29 -3.87 -11.86
C GLU A 91 1.56 -5.23 -12.54
N MET A 92 2.20 -6.18 -11.83
CA MET A 92 2.43 -7.53 -12.34
C MET A 92 1.14 -8.26 -12.69
N MET A 93 0.13 -8.21 -11.83
CA MET A 93 -1.18 -8.81 -12.08
C MET A 93 -1.85 -8.21 -13.32
N ILE A 94 -1.92 -6.87 -13.42
CA ILE A 94 -2.50 -6.18 -14.56
C ILE A 94 -1.80 -6.58 -15.87
N ASN A 95 -0.47 -6.65 -15.87
CA ASN A 95 0.30 -7.10 -17.02
C ASN A 95 -0.01 -8.55 -17.38
N ALA A 96 -0.04 -9.46 -16.40
CA ALA A 96 -0.34 -10.87 -16.60
C ALA A 96 -1.74 -11.11 -17.19
N ILE A 97 -2.76 -10.37 -16.75
CA ILE A 97 -4.13 -10.54 -17.24
C ILE A 97 -4.43 -9.75 -18.53
N SER A 98 -3.57 -8.81 -18.95
CA SER A 98 -3.87 -7.92 -20.08
C SER A 98 -2.98 -8.12 -21.30
N SER A 99 -1.71 -8.52 -21.11
CA SER A 99 -0.74 -8.57 -22.21
C SER A 99 -0.89 -9.80 -23.12
N GLY A 100 -1.46 -10.90 -22.60
CA GLY A 100 -1.48 -12.20 -23.27
C GLY A 100 -0.11 -12.88 -23.39
N LYS A 101 0.96 -12.28 -22.82
CA LYS A 101 2.31 -12.83 -22.86
C LYS A 101 2.51 -13.84 -21.73
N VAL A 102 3.03 -15.01 -22.06
CA VAL A 102 3.33 -16.07 -21.08
C VAL A 102 4.38 -15.61 -20.07
N GLU A 103 5.33 -14.79 -20.49
CA GLU A 103 6.40 -14.27 -19.65
C GLU A 103 5.84 -13.44 -18.48
N ASP A 104 4.83 -12.60 -18.74
CA ASP A 104 4.18 -11.78 -17.70
C ASP A 104 3.42 -12.65 -16.70
N ALA A 105 2.72 -13.69 -17.19
CA ALA A 105 2.03 -14.66 -16.33
C ALA A 105 3.02 -15.46 -15.45
N VAL A 106 4.14 -15.89 -16.01
CA VAL A 106 5.19 -16.63 -15.29
C VAL A 106 5.85 -15.71 -14.27
N HIS A 107 6.14 -14.45 -14.64
CA HIS A 107 6.73 -13.48 -13.73
C HIS A 107 5.82 -13.23 -12.53
N TRP A 108 4.55 -12.94 -12.77
CA TRP A 108 3.56 -12.73 -11.71
C TRP A 108 3.38 -13.98 -10.83
N SER A 109 3.21 -15.16 -11.42
CA SER A 109 3.04 -16.41 -10.66
C SER A 109 4.20 -16.71 -9.72
N ARG A 110 5.45 -16.42 -10.14
CA ARG A 110 6.65 -16.61 -9.31
C ARG A 110 6.74 -15.64 -8.13
N ASN A 111 6.00 -14.53 -8.18
CA ASN A 111 5.96 -13.52 -7.13
C ASN A 111 4.74 -13.66 -6.19
N GLY A 112 3.99 -14.76 -6.29
CA GLY A 112 2.84 -15.04 -5.42
C GLY A 112 1.48 -14.89 -6.11
N GLY A 113 1.44 -14.67 -7.43
CA GLY A 113 0.21 -14.54 -8.19
C GLY A 113 -0.61 -15.82 -8.28
N ALA A 114 0.01 -16.99 -8.01
CA ALA A 114 -0.71 -18.25 -7.95
C ALA A 114 -1.74 -18.28 -6.81
N GLU A 115 -1.40 -17.71 -5.66
CA GLU A 115 -2.27 -17.57 -4.49
C GLU A 115 -3.45 -16.62 -4.81
N SER A 116 -3.17 -15.53 -5.52
CA SER A 116 -4.22 -14.63 -6.00
C SER A 116 -5.19 -15.33 -6.94
N LEU A 117 -4.72 -16.08 -7.94
CA LEU A 117 -5.59 -16.84 -8.83
C LEU A 117 -6.50 -17.78 -8.05
N LEU A 118 -5.97 -18.51 -7.06
CA LEU A 118 -6.74 -19.40 -6.20
C LEU A 118 -7.81 -18.64 -5.40
N SER A 119 -7.50 -17.46 -4.89
CA SER A 119 -8.45 -16.59 -4.19
C SER A 119 -9.63 -16.20 -5.09
N TRP A 120 -9.41 -15.94 -6.40
CA TRP A 120 -10.46 -15.78 -7.40
C TRP A 120 -11.05 -17.10 -7.91
N ARG A 121 -10.72 -18.26 -7.28
CA ARG A 121 -11.16 -19.61 -7.69
C ARG A 121 -10.76 -19.98 -9.12
N ILE A 122 -9.59 -19.49 -9.54
CA ILE A 122 -8.96 -19.81 -10.81
C ILE A 122 -7.91 -20.88 -10.58
N ASP A 123 -8.22 -22.11 -10.97
CA ASP A 123 -7.34 -23.24 -10.80
C ASP A 123 -6.10 -23.17 -11.71
N ARG A 124 -5.00 -23.81 -11.31
CA ARG A 124 -3.71 -23.80 -12.03
C ARG A 124 -3.78 -24.29 -13.48
N GLY A 125 -4.81 -25.08 -13.83
CA GLY A 125 -5.02 -25.59 -15.19
C GLY A 125 -5.75 -24.63 -16.12
N VAL A 126 -6.27 -23.51 -15.63
CA VAL A 126 -7.02 -22.55 -16.43
C VAL A 126 -6.03 -21.74 -17.30
N PRO A 127 -6.23 -21.72 -18.65
CA PRO A 127 -5.40 -20.96 -19.55
C PRO A 127 -5.40 -19.46 -19.22
N GLN A 128 -4.23 -18.79 -19.30
CA GLN A 128 -4.07 -17.36 -19.02
C GLN A 128 -5.11 -16.47 -19.70
N LEU A 129 -5.45 -16.76 -20.95
CA LEU A 129 -6.43 -16.00 -21.73
C LEU A 129 -7.85 -15.98 -21.10
N MET A 130 -8.14 -16.94 -20.21
CA MET A 130 -9.43 -17.01 -19.52
C MET A 130 -9.43 -16.20 -18.20
N TRP A 131 -8.28 -15.89 -17.63
CA TRP A 131 -8.20 -15.20 -16.33
C TRP A 131 -8.99 -13.88 -16.29
N PRO A 132 -8.91 -12.99 -17.30
CA PRO A 132 -9.67 -11.74 -17.29
C PRO A 132 -11.20 -11.96 -17.25
N THR A 133 -11.69 -13.08 -17.79
CA THR A 133 -13.13 -13.37 -17.78
C THR A 133 -13.63 -13.92 -16.45
N MET A 134 -12.73 -14.41 -15.61
CA MET A 134 -13.02 -15.01 -14.30
C MET A 134 -12.82 -14.02 -13.13
N ILE A 135 -12.01 -12.98 -13.32
CA ILE A 135 -11.84 -11.92 -12.33
C ILE A 135 -12.98 -10.90 -12.52
N PRO A 136 -13.76 -10.57 -11.46
CA PRO A 136 -14.89 -9.65 -11.58
C PRO A 136 -14.47 -8.29 -12.16
N PHE A 137 -15.28 -7.75 -13.07
CA PHE A 137 -15.02 -6.46 -13.70
C PHE A 137 -14.80 -5.31 -12.70
N PRO A 138 -15.57 -5.19 -11.59
CA PRO A 138 -15.31 -4.15 -10.58
C PRO A 138 -13.91 -4.25 -9.97
N HIS A 139 -13.40 -5.48 -9.72
CA HIS A 139 -12.04 -5.68 -9.19
C HIS A 139 -10.98 -5.24 -10.21
N GLN A 140 -11.15 -5.59 -11.48
CA GLN A 140 -10.24 -5.13 -12.53
C GLN A 140 -10.27 -3.60 -12.70
N ALA A 141 -11.45 -2.99 -12.61
CA ALA A 141 -11.62 -1.54 -12.68
C ALA A 141 -10.93 -0.85 -11.49
N PHE A 142 -11.10 -1.38 -10.28
CA PHE A 142 -10.41 -0.90 -9.07
C PHE A 142 -8.89 -0.95 -9.25
N LEU A 143 -8.33 -2.11 -9.62
CA LEU A 143 -6.88 -2.28 -9.81
C LEU A 143 -6.30 -1.33 -10.87
N ARG A 144 -7.02 -1.09 -11.97
CA ARG A 144 -6.60 -0.14 -13.03
C ARG A 144 -6.78 1.33 -12.65
N GLY A 145 -7.63 1.62 -11.66
CA GLY A 145 -7.92 2.96 -11.15
C GLY A 145 -6.98 3.41 -10.02
N LEU A 146 -6.05 2.57 -9.58
CA LEU A 146 -5.09 2.89 -8.54
C LEU A 146 -4.17 4.04 -8.93
N THR A 147 -3.84 4.92 -7.98
CA THR A 147 -2.90 6.03 -8.20
C THR A 147 -1.48 5.61 -7.85
N ILE A 148 -0.49 6.25 -8.47
CA ILE A 148 0.93 5.88 -8.26
C ILE A 148 1.49 6.51 -6.98
N SER A 149 1.04 7.69 -6.63
CA SER A 149 1.50 8.42 -5.45
C SER A 149 0.43 9.39 -4.96
N HIS A 150 0.57 9.85 -3.73
CA HIS A 150 -0.28 10.88 -3.14
C HIS A 150 0.56 11.83 -2.28
N ARG A 151 0.19 13.11 -2.19
CA ARG A 151 0.91 14.09 -1.36
C ARG A 151 -0.04 14.75 -0.37
N VAL A 152 0.38 14.80 0.89
CA VAL A 152 -0.30 15.57 1.94
C VAL A 152 0.74 16.44 2.64
N GLY A 153 0.68 17.74 2.44
CA GLY A 153 1.64 18.69 2.99
C GLY A 153 3.10 18.31 2.66
N PRO A 154 3.96 18.12 3.67
CA PRO A 154 5.36 17.77 3.49
C PRO A 154 5.61 16.26 3.29
N TYR A 155 4.56 15.43 3.26
CA TYR A 155 4.68 13.99 3.07
C TYR A 155 4.30 13.57 1.65
N PHE A 156 5.08 12.63 1.10
CA PHE A 156 4.82 12.01 -0.19
C PHE A 156 4.66 10.50 0.00
N PHE A 157 3.48 9.98 -0.30
CA PHE A 157 3.12 8.58 -0.15
C PHE A 157 3.29 7.86 -1.49
N VAL A 158 4.01 6.75 -1.46
CA VAL A 158 4.36 5.97 -2.64
C VAL A 158 4.62 4.53 -2.23
N HIS A 159 4.43 3.56 -3.14
CA HIS A 159 4.62 2.17 -2.79
C HIS A 159 6.07 1.83 -2.40
N ALA A 160 7.05 2.02 -3.31
CA ALA A 160 8.42 1.57 -3.06
C ALA A 160 9.37 2.68 -2.60
N GLY A 161 9.33 3.84 -3.23
CA GLY A 161 10.24 4.94 -2.92
C GLY A 161 10.45 5.88 -4.09
N VAL A 162 11.51 6.68 -4.02
CA VAL A 162 11.86 7.67 -5.05
C VAL A 162 13.34 7.57 -5.42
N ARG A 163 13.69 7.88 -6.66
CA ARG A 163 15.09 7.98 -7.07
C ARG A 163 15.70 9.26 -6.50
N PRO A 164 16.79 9.15 -5.72
CA PRO A 164 17.50 10.34 -5.22
C PRO A 164 17.98 11.24 -6.37
N ASP A 165 18.04 12.55 -6.11
CA ASP A 165 18.46 13.58 -7.09
C ASP A 165 17.51 13.77 -8.27
N VAL A 166 16.35 13.16 -8.26
CA VAL A 166 15.29 13.38 -9.26
C VAL A 166 14.12 14.07 -8.56
N PRO A 167 13.61 15.19 -9.09
CA PRO A 167 12.42 15.86 -8.55
C PRO A 167 11.21 14.90 -8.47
N LEU A 168 10.35 15.07 -7.48
CA LEU A 168 9.19 14.17 -7.26
C LEU A 168 8.26 14.13 -8.49
N GLU A 169 8.12 15.24 -9.18
CA GLU A 169 7.29 15.37 -10.39
C GLU A 169 7.93 14.73 -11.64
N ALA A 170 9.22 14.40 -11.58
CA ALA A 170 9.98 13.78 -12.67
C ALA A 170 10.34 12.31 -12.39
N GLN A 171 9.82 11.73 -11.29
CA GLN A 171 10.05 10.33 -10.95
C GLN A 171 9.41 9.40 -12.00
N LYS A 172 10.12 8.31 -12.32
CA LYS A 172 9.57 7.27 -13.21
C LYS A 172 8.67 6.33 -12.41
N THR A 173 7.58 5.88 -13.03
CA THR A 173 6.66 4.89 -12.42
C THR A 173 7.41 3.64 -11.97
N GLU A 174 8.38 3.16 -12.75
CA GLU A 174 9.21 2.00 -12.38
C GLU A 174 9.94 2.22 -11.06
N ASP A 175 10.53 3.40 -10.82
CA ASP A 175 11.19 3.70 -9.54
C ASP A 175 10.17 3.78 -8.40
N LEU A 176 9.02 4.42 -8.62
CA LEU A 176 7.97 4.57 -7.61
C LEU A 176 7.40 3.22 -7.16
N LEU A 177 7.39 2.20 -8.04
CA LEU A 177 6.84 0.87 -7.76
C LEU A 177 7.89 -0.17 -7.34
N TRP A 178 9.18 0.00 -7.70
CA TRP A 178 10.16 -1.08 -7.58
C TRP A 178 11.46 -0.72 -6.87
N ILE A 179 11.76 0.57 -6.67
CA ILE A 179 13.07 0.98 -6.17
C ILE A 179 13.34 0.44 -4.76
N ARG A 180 14.56 -0.04 -4.56
CA ARG A 180 15.14 -0.32 -3.24
C ARG A 180 16.37 0.54 -3.05
N GLU A 181 17.49 0.14 -3.63
CA GLU A 181 18.68 0.99 -3.67
C GLU A 181 18.71 1.83 -4.97
N PRO A 182 19.21 3.04 -4.91
CA PRO A 182 19.88 3.72 -3.79
C PRO A 182 18.95 4.49 -2.82
N PHE A 183 17.61 4.34 -2.90
CA PHE A 183 16.66 5.07 -2.08
C PHE A 183 16.83 4.73 -0.58
N LEU A 184 16.86 3.45 -0.23
CA LEU A 184 16.87 2.99 1.16
C LEU A 184 18.10 3.44 1.94
N SER A 185 19.26 3.55 1.28
CA SER A 185 20.51 4.04 1.87
C SER A 185 20.69 5.56 1.79
N SER A 186 19.84 6.26 1.03
CA SER A 186 19.93 7.71 0.84
C SER A 186 19.61 8.47 2.11
N LYS A 187 20.44 9.48 2.42
CA LYS A 187 20.21 10.48 3.48
C LYS A 187 19.82 11.83 2.91
N LYS A 188 19.62 11.93 1.61
CA LYS A 188 19.32 13.18 0.92
C LYS A 188 17.90 13.64 1.24
N ASP A 189 17.70 14.94 1.18
CA ASP A 189 16.37 15.52 1.11
C ASP A 189 15.75 15.22 -0.28
N HIS A 190 14.54 14.70 -0.27
CA HIS A 190 13.78 14.38 -1.49
C HIS A 190 12.73 15.46 -1.83
N GLY A 191 12.71 16.59 -1.10
CA GLY A 191 11.67 17.62 -1.21
C GLY A 191 10.37 17.27 -0.48
N ALA A 192 10.33 16.12 0.19
CA ALA A 192 9.28 15.65 1.08
C ALA A 192 9.79 14.47 1.92
N VAL A 193 9.11 14.16 3.02
CA VAL A 193 9.28 12.89 3.74
C VAL A 193 8.53 11.79 2.99
N ILE A 194 9.24 10.75 2.55
CA ILE A 194 8.68 9.67 1.76
C ILE A 194 8.09 8.59 2.68
N VAL A 195 6.79 8.34 2.59
CA VAL A 195 6.12 7.23 3.32
C VAL A 195 5.94 6.07 2.34
N HIS A 196 6.49 4.89 2.69
CA HIS A 196 6.59 3.78 1.73
C HIS A 196 6.47 2.40 2.38
N GLY A 197 6.17 1.37 1.57
CA GLY A 197 6.15 -0.07 1.85
C GLY A 197 7.26 -0.84 1.11
N HIS A 198 6.89 -1.90 0.38
CA HIS A 198 7.64 -2.67 -0.63
C HIS A 198 8.86 -3.46 -0.11
N THR A 199 9.62 -2.92 0.80
CA THR A 199 10.82 -3.58 1.31
C THR A 199 10.59 -4.00 2.75
N PRO A 200 10.43 -5.33 3.01
CA PRO A 200 10.09 -5.81 4.34
C PRO A 200 11.17 -5.51 5.38
N ILE A 201 10.71 -5.03 6.53
CA ILE A 201 11.53 -4.72 7.71
C ILE A 201 10.84 -5.27 8.96
N ARG A 202 11.58 -5.49 10.04
CA ARG A 202 11.00 -6.03 11.30
C ARG A 202 10.12 -5.03 12.04
N GLU A 203 10.52 -3.75 12.02
CA GLU A 203 9.88 -2.66 12.74
C GLU A 203 9.81 -1.43 11.81
N PRO A 204 8.84 -0.53 11.98
CA PRO A 204 8.74 0.68 11.17
C PRO A 204 10.05 1.48 11.17
N ALA A 205 10.53 1.85 10.02
CA ALA A 205 11.76 2.62 9.86
C ALA A 205 11.46 4.11 9.85
N LEU A 206 11.73 4.80 10.96
CA LEU A 206 11.61 6.25 11.05
C LEU A 206 12.97 6.91 10.79
N ARG A 207 13.06 7.69 9.70
CA ARG A 207 14.24 8.45 9.29
C ARG A 207 13.84 9.91 9.03
N SER A 208 14.82 10.80 8.97
CA SER A 208 14.57 12.23 8.70
C SER A 208 13.94 12.50 7.31
N ASN A 209 14.15 11.62 6.34
CA ASN A 209 13.70 11.76 4.95
C ASN A 209 12.68 10.70 4.52
N ARG A 210 12.38 9.69 5.34
CA ARG A 210 11.42 8.62 5.00
C ARG A 210 10.86 7.88 6.21
N ILE A 211 9.69 7.27 6.00
CA ILE A 211 9.03 6.36 6.94
C ILE A 211 8.69 5.08 6.17
N GLY A 212 9.33 3.96 6.52
CA GLY A 212 9.05 2.65 5.93
C GLY A 212 8.13 1.84 6.84
N ILE A 213 7.07 1.24 6.30
CA ILE A 213 6.03 0.55 7.08
C ILE A 213 5.61 -0.82 6.55
N ASP A 214 6.31 -1.40 5.58
CA ASP A 214 6.13 -2.80 5.26
C ASP A 214 6.80 -3.66 6.34
N THR A 215 6.01 -4.20 7.25
CA THR A 215 6.48 -5.03 8.36
C THR A 215 6.19 -6.51 8.14
N GLY A 216 6.02 -6.91 6.88
CA GLY A 216 5.98 -8.30 6.45
C GLY A 216 4.75 -9.07 6.93
N ALA A 217 3.57 -8.47 6.86
CA ALA A 217 2.32 -9.08 7.34
C ALA A 217 2.13 -10.52 6.84
N VAL A 218 2.25 -10.74 5.54
CA VAL A 218 2.09 -12.07 4.91
C VAL A 218 3.22 -13.05 5.24
N MET A 219 4.35 -12.57 5.73
CA MET A 219 5.55 -13.37 6.08
C MET A 219 5.62 -13.70 7.59
N GLY A 220 4.51 -13.55 8.32
CA GLY A 220 4.46 -13.79 9.76
C GLY A 220 4.85 -12.59 10.62
N GLY A 221 5.09 -11.42 10.01
CA GLY A 221 5.20 -10.13 10.68
C GLY A 221 3.82 -9.56 11.04
N VAL A 222 3.72 -8.26 11.19
CA VAL A 222 2.46 -7.55 11.48
C VAL A 222 2.08 -6.63 10.32
N LEU A 223 0.80 -6.30 10.18
CA LEU A 223 0.36 -5.23 9.29
C LEU A 223 0.44 -3.91 10.05
N THR A 224 1.18 -2.95 9.51
CA THR A 224 1.44 -1.66 10.15
C THR A 224 0.69 -0.53 9.47
N CYS A 225 0.06 0.33 10.28
CA CYS A 225 -0.46 1.62 9.89
C CYS A 225 0.32 2.73 10.61
N ALA A 226 0.92 3.65 9.88
CA ALA A 226 1.46 4.89 10.42
C ALA A 226 0.35 5.94 10.58
N VAL A 227 0.31 6.60 11.73
CA VAL A 227 -0.61 7.72 12.03
C VAL A 227 0.22 8.98 12.14
N LEU A 228 -0.02 9.92 11.23
CA LEU A 228 0.66 11.22 11.18
C LEU A 228 -0.32 12.32 11.62
N GLU A 229 0.07 13.15 12.57
CA GLU A 229 -0.73 14.26 13.08
C GLU A 229 0.18 15.36 13.62
N ALA A 230 0.06 16.58 13.13
CA ALA A 230 0.94 17.69 13.48
C ALA A 230 2.42 17.27 13.35
N ASP A 231 3.20 17.39 14.42
CA ASP A 231 4.62 17.03 14.51
C ASP A 231 4.88 15.63 15.09
N LYS A 232 3.86 14.74 15.04
CA LYS A 232 3.91 13.41 15.65
C LYS A 232 3.62 12.29 14.67
N VAL A 233 4.24 11.15 14.92
CA VAL A 233 3.94 9.87 14.27
C VAL A 233 3.75 8.78 15.31
N GLY A 234 2.74 7.94 15.10
CA GLY A 234 2.50 6.73 15.88
C GLY A 234 2.17 5.57 14.99
N PHE A 235 2.05 4.35 15.52
CA PHE A 235 1.81 3.15 14.73
C PHE A 235 0.72 2.28 15.36
N PHE A 236 -0.25 1.85 14.53
CA PHE A 236 -1.06 0.68 14.80
C PHE A 236 -0.39 -0.54 14.17
N GLN A 237 -0.43 -1.68 14.86
CA GLN A 237 0.13 -2.94 14.38
C GLN A 237 -0.79 -4.10 14.79
N VAL A 238 -1.12 -4.98 13.83
CA VAL A 238 -1.99 -6.14 14.03
C VAL A 238 -1.40 -7.40 13.39
#